data_ae767a8487f27f0f19cdfc2f3bef4178
#
_entry.id   ae767a8487f27f0f19cdfc2f3bef4178
#
_cell.length_a   1.000
_cell.length_b   1.000
_cell.length_c   1.000
_cell.angle_alpha   90.00
_cell.angle_beta   90.00
_cell.angle_gamma   90.00
#
_symmetry.space_group_name_H-M   'P 1'
#
loop_
_entity.id
_entity.type
_entity.pdbx_description
1 polymer ?
#
loop_
_entity_poly.entity_id
_entity_poly.type
_entity_poly.pdbx_seq_one_letter_code
_entity_poly.pdbx_strand_id
1 'polypeptide(L)'
;MKRRKFIKSGVAAAVAGAVPAPFIWPRGASAAPTVKMGILHSVTGTIAIAEKSVVDAEMLAVEEINAAGGVRGHQIEAIIEDGASDWPTFAEKARKLIGKDQVAAVQGCYTSASRKAVLPVFEKMKGLLYYPTYYEGLEVSPNIMYTAQEATQSSIAATDWLFENRGETFYMVGSDYIWPRTTIKLSTMALKRLGGKSLGESFFPLGHIEWSSAINKIKATKPKVVLNCVVGGSNVAFFKQMKAAGIIDDPDITVLSLAVSEEEVSGIGRENAAGSLTLMGYFQSLDNAANKKFVSGFKAKYGQDRVTGDTLACGYTGVYLWKLACEKADSFAVKDVVAASSELPIAGPEGNVKFHKDNHHLWKYARVGEFLPDGQVNMIYESELIEPDPFPKVV
;
A
#
# COMPACT_ATOMS: atom_id res chain seq x y z
N MET A 1 -58.61 -63.15 0.75
CA MET A 1 -59.35 -64.18 -0.09
C MET A 1 -59.26 -63.79 -1.57
N LYS A 2 -58.95 -64.86 -2.40
CA LYS A 2 -59.07 -65.00 -3.91
C LYS A 2 -58.10 -64.12 -4.74
N ARG A 3 -57.04 -64.66 -5.28
CA ARG A 3 -56.76 -65.62 -6.38
C ARG A 3 -56.93 -65.05 -7.79
N ARG A 4 -55.80 -64.98 -8.51
CA ARG A 4 -55.41 -65.38 -9.80
C ARG A 4 -56.23 -64.96 -11.07
N LYS A 5 -55.49 -64.42 -12.10
CA LYS A 5 -55.30 -65.18 -13.37
C LYS A 5 -54.19 -64.55 -14.22
N PHE A 6 -53.38 -65.48 -14.75
CA PHE A 6 -52.37 -65.32 -15.78
C PHE A 6 -53.01 -65.10 -17.18
N ILE A 7 -52.40 -64.27 -18.00
CA ILE A 7 -52.41 -64.53 -19.49
C ILE A 7 -50.99 -64.26 -20.02
N LYS A 8 -50.39 -65.23 -20.65
CA LYS A 8 -49.20 -65.19 -21.44
C LYS A 8 -49.53 -64.74 -22.85
N SER A 9 -48.74 -63.82 -23.42
CA SER A 9 -48.61 -63.73 -24.92
C SER A 9 -47.17 -63.26 -25.18
N GLY A 10 -46.41 -64.08 -25.87
CA GLY A 10 -45.06 -63.80 -26.27
C GLY A 10 -45.02 -62.98 -27.57
N VAL A 11 -44.05 -62.11 -27.65
CA VAL A 11 -43.59 -61.50 -28.91
C VAL A 11 -42.08 -61.51 -28.92
N ALA A 12 -41.52 -61.92 -30.05
CA ALA A 12 -40.11 -62.13 -30.30
C ALA A 12 -39.24 -60.87 -30.14
N ALA A 13 -38.12 -61.07 -29.47
CA ALA A 13 -37.10 -60.04 -29.34
C ALA A 13 -36.16 -60.06 -30.55
N ALA A 14 -36.07 -58.94 -31.24
CA ALA A 14 -34.98 -58.64 -32.16
C ALA A 14 -33.75 -58.13 -31.33
N VAL A 15 -32.67 -58.92 -31.37
CA VAL A 15 -31.37 -58.51 -30.77
C VAL A 15 -30.71 -57.54 -31.72
N ALA A 16 -30.81 -56.27 -31.42
CA ALA A 16 -29.92 -55.22 -31.98
C ALA A 16 -28.67 -55.12 -31.11
N GLY A 17 -27.52 -55.46 -31.63
CA GLY A 17 -26.24 -55.39 -30.98
C GLY A 17 -25.92 -53.88 -30.61
N ALA A 18 -25.94 -53.55 -29.35
CA ALA A 18 -25.42 -52.30 -28.83
C ALA A 18 -23.88 -52.38 -28.80
N VAL A 19 -23.23 -51.65 -29.68
CA VAL A 19 -21.80 -51.39 -29.60
C VAL A 19 -21.59 -50.51 -28.33
N PRO A 20 -20.77 -50.93 -27.36
CA PRO A 20 -20.51 -50.07 -26.19
C PRO A 20 -19.76 -48.84 -26.66
N ALA A 21 -20.37 -47.66 -26.52
CA ALA A 21 -19.68 -46.37 -26.67
C ALA A 21 -18.51 -46.33 -25.68
N PRO A 22 -17.33 -45.85 -26.07
CA PRO A 22 -16.22 -45.74 -25.16
C PRO A 22 -16.63 -44.78 -24.01
N PHE A 23 -16.60 -45.32 -22.81
CA PHE A 23 -16.80 -44.53 -21.58
C PHE A 23 -15.60 -43.58 -21.50
N ILE A 24 -15.77 -42.31 -21.93
CA ILE A 24 -14.81 -41.26 -21.71
C ILE A 24 -14.95 -40.92 -20.22
N TRP A 25 -14.04 -41.45 -19.40
CA TRP A 25 -13.86 -40.97 -18.03
C TRP A 25 -13.54 -39.47 -18.12
N PRO A 26 -14.31 -38.58 -17.48
CA PRO A 26 -13.87 -37.21 -17.38
C PRO A 26 -12.48 -37.25 -16.74
N ARG A 27 -11.46 -36.83 -17.48
CA ARG A 27 -10.15 -36.56 -16.87
C ARG A 27 -10.44 -35.69 -15.69
N GLY A 28 -10.15 -36.19 -14.49
CA GLY A 28 -10.25 -35.39 -13.27
C GLY A 28 -9.58 -34.04 -13.56
N ALA A 29 -10.29 -32.96 -13.31
CA ALA A 29 -9.72 -31.62 -13.43
C ALA A 29 -8.45 -31.64 -12.57
N SER A 30 -7.27 -31.68 -13.22
CA SER A 30 -6.01 -31.48 -12.51
C SER A 30 -6.13 -30.13 -11.83
N ALA A 31 -5.90 -30.08 -10.52
CA ALA A 31 -5.85 -28.81 -9.83
C ALA A 31 -4.89 -27.88 -10.60
N ALA A 32 -5.31 -26.63 -10.83
CA ALA A 32 -4.45 -25.68 -11.52
C ALA A 32 -3.11 -25.59 -10.78
N PRO A 33 -1.98 -25.51 -11.49
CA PRO A 33 -0.69 -25.34 -10.84
C PRO A 33 -0.71 -24.05 -9.99
N THR A 34 0.05 -24.03 -8.90
CA THR A 34 0.14 -22.88 -8.01
C THR A 34 1.49 -22.20 -8.08
N VAL A 35 1.51 -20.90 -7.80
CA VAL A 35 2.71 -20.11 -7.52
C VAL A 35 2.52 -19.42 -6.16
N LYS A 36 3.52 -19.50 -5.29
CA LYS A 36 3.42 -18.94 -3.95
C LYS A 36 3.82 -17.47 -3.92
N MET A 37 3.06 -16.67 -3.18
CA MET A 37 3.34 -15.26 -2.88
C MET A 37 3.32 -15.05 -1.37
N GLY A 38 4.36 -14.43 -0.82
CA GLY A 38 4.38 -14.00 0.57
C GLY A 38 3.64 -12.67 0.75
N ILE A 39 2.92 -12.53 1.87
CA ILE A 39 2.34 -11.26 2.32
C ILE A 39 2.89 -11.03 3.74
N LEU A 40 3.76 -10.02 3.90
CA LEU A 40 4.50 -9.78 5.13
C LEU A 40 4.20 -8.38 5.68
N HIS A 41 3.27 -8.32 6.60
CA HIS A 41 2.82 -7.09 7.26
C HIS A 41 2.65 -7.29 8.77
N SER A 42 2.56 -6.20 9.53
CA SER A 42 2.15 -6.27 10.94
C SER A 42 0.63 -6.38 11.05
N VAL A 43 0.12 -7.58 11.36
CA VAL A 43 -1.29 -7.76 11.70
C VAL A 43 -1.53 -7.64 13.20
N THR A 44 -0.46 -7.56 13.99
CA THR A 44 -0.44 -7.25 15.43
C THR A 44 0.57 -6.14 15.75
N GLY A 45 0.44 -5.55 16.97
CA GLY A 45 1.34 -4.48 17.44
C GLY A 45 0.91 -3.07 17.04
N THR A 46 1.80 -2.08 17.25
CA THR A 46 1.51 -0.64 17.18
C THR A 46 1.24 -0.12 15.76
N ILE A 47 1.71 -0.80 14.72
CA ILE A 47 1.53 -0.42 13.31
C ILE A 47 0.37 -1.20 12.65
N ALA A 48 -0.20 -2.19 13.33
CA ALA A 48 -1.28 -3.02 12.79
C ALA A 48 -2.51 -2.21 12.31
N ILE A 49 -2.77 -1.05 12.92
CA ILE A 49 -3.85 -0.14 12.51
C ILE A 49 -3.71 0.34 11.06
N ALA A 50 -2.48 0.48 10.57
CA ALA A 50 -2.19 0.90 9.20
C ALA A 50 -1.98 -0.30 8.25
N GLU A 51 -1.46 -1.44 8.74
CA GLU A 51 -1.04 -2.54 7.87
C GLU A 51 -2.11 -3.60 7.59
N LYS A 52 -3.09 -3.81 8.49
CA LYS A 52 -4.13 -4.83 8.28
C LYS A 52 -4.92 -4.61 7.01
N SER A 53 -5.28 -3.39 6.72
CA SER A 53 -6.07 -3.04 5.54
C SER A 53 -5.25 -3.17 4.26
N VAL A 54 -3.93 -3.05 4.32
CA VAL A 54 -3.03 -3.32 3.18
C VAL A 54 -3.08 -4.80 2.82
N VAL A 55 -3.02 -5.70 3.82
CA VAL A 55 -3.20 -7.15 3.61
C VAL A 55 -4.54 -7.45 2.93
N ASP A 56 -5.63 -6.81 3.37
CA ASP A 56 -6.95 -6.96 2.74
C ASP A 56 -6.93 -6.55 1.27
N ALA A 57 -6.27 -5.44 0.93
CA ALA A 57 -6.18 -4.94 -0.45
C ALA A 57 -5.32 -5.86 -1.34
N GLU A 58 -4.20 -6.36 -0.84
CA GLU A 58 -3.35 -7.33 -1.54
C GLU A 58 -4.08 -8.65 -1.75
N MET A 59 -4.81 -9.15 -0.76
CA MET A 59 -5.64 -10.36 -0.86
C MET A 59 -6.80 -10.18 -1.86
N LEU A 60 -7.41 -8.99 -1.94
CA LEU A 60 -8.40 -8.70 -2.97
C LEU A 60 -7.80 -8.86 -4.37
N ALA A 61 -6.61 -8.29 -4.60
CA ALA A 61 -5.91 -8.41 -5.87
C ALA A 61 -5.58 -9.89 -6.21
N VAL A 62 -5.08 -10.65 -5.23
CA VAL A 62 -4.79 -12.08 -5.40
C VAL A 62 -6.03 -12.85 -5.82
N GLU A 63 -7.17 -12.61 -5.17
CA GLU A 63 -8.42 -13.31 -5.48
C GLU A 63 -8.98 -12.92 -6.85
N GLU A 64 -8.94 -11.63 -7.21
CA GLU A 64 -9.36 -11.17 -8.54
C GLU A 64 -8.50 -11.80 -9.65
N ILE A 65 -7.18 -11.85 -9.45
CA ILE A 65 -6.25 -12.47 -10.38
C ILE A 65 -6.53 -13.97 -10.50
N ASN A 66 -6.75 -14.65 -9.38
CA ASN A 66 -7.08 -16.07 -9.36
C ASN A 66 -8.40 -16.37 -10.08
N ALA A 67 -9.43 -15.55 -9.83
CA ALA A 67 -10.72 -15.67 -10.53
C ALA A 67 -10.61 -15.45 -12.04
N ALA A 68 -9.63 -14.65 -12.47
CA ALA A 68 -9.33 -14.40 -13.89
C ALA A 68 -8.41 -15.45 -14.54
N GLY A 69 -8.06 -16.55 -13.84
CA GLY A 69 -7.22 -17.63 -14.36
C GLY A 69 -5.79 -17.66 -13.83
N GLY A 70 -5.47 -16.78 -12.86
CA GLY A 70 -4.16 -16.71 -12.20
C GLY A 70 -3.11 -15.99 -13.02
N VAL A 71 -1.85 -16.30 -12.76
CA VAL A 71 -0.67 -15.75 -13.44
C VAL A 71 -0.05 -16.86 -14.29
N ARG A 72 0.02 -16.66 -15.61
CA ARG A 72 0.54 -17.70 -16.54
C ARG A 72 -0.13 -19.08 -16.33
N GLY A 73 -1.43 -19.09 -15.99
CA GLY A 73 -2.19 -20.31 -15.71
C GLY A 73 -1.95 -20.93 -14.32
N HIS A 74 -1.18 -20.29 -13.45
CA HIS A 74 -0.96 -20.70 -12.06
C HIS A 74 -1.83 -19.88 -11.12
N GLN A 75 -2.50 -20.56 -10.17
CA GLN A 75 -3.19 -19.87 -9.09
C GLN A 75 -2.17 -19.32 -8.07
N ILE A 76 -2.37 -18.12 -7.59
CA ILE A 76 -1.54 -17.56 -6.52
C ILE A 76 -1.97 -18.18 -5.19
N GLU A 77 -1.03 -18.86 -4.51
CA GLU A 77 -1.16 -19.30 -3.12
C GLU A 77 -0.52 -18.24 -2.22
N ALA A 78 -1.33 -17.41 -1.56
CA ALA A 78 -0.83 -16.39 -0.65
C ALA A 78 -0.46 -16.99 0.71
N ILE A 79 0.74 -16.67 1.21
CA ILE A 79 1.24 -17.05 2.54
C ILE A 79 1.41 -15.78 3.35
N ILE A 80 0.52 -15.58 4.34
CA ILE A 80 0.52 -14.39 5.19
C ILE A 80 1.40 -14.66 6.41
N GLU A 81 2.33 -13.73 6.69
CA GLU A 81 3.19 -13.73 7.87
C GLU A 81 3.04 -12.41 8.63
N ASP A 82 2.94 -12.52 9.96
CA ASP A 82 2.84 -11.38 10.86
C ASP A 82 4.26 -10.88 11.26
N GLY A 83 4.56 -9.64 10.91
CA GLY A 83 5.77 -8.94 11.34
C GLY A 83 5.71 -8.39 12.77
N ALA A 84 4.50 -8.42 13.40
CA ALA A 84 4.24 -8.06 14.79
C ALA A 84 4.77 -6.67 15.22
N SER A 85 4.92 -5.73 14.27
CA SER A 85 5.54 -4.40 14.50
C SER A 85 6.96 -4.47 15.08
N ASP A 86 7.67 -5.60 14.84
CA ASP A 86 9.01 -5.87 15.35
C ASP A 86 9.99 -6.17 14.20
N TRP A 87 11.00 -5.36 14.03
CA TRP A 87 11.90 -5.41 12.88
C TRP A 87 12.70 -6.72 12.75
N PRO A 88 13.24 -7.30 13.83
CA PRO A 88 13.83 -8.64 13.82
C PRO A 88 12.87 -9.72 13.34
N THR A 89 11.60 -9.67 13.78
CA THR A 89 10.53 -10.58 13.35
C THR A 89 10.27 -10.48 11.84
N PHE A 90 10.23 -9.28 11.28
CA PHE A 90 10.13 -9.10 9.82
C PHE A 90 11.27 -9.82 9.08
N ALA A 91 12.51 -9.67 9.55
CA ALA A 91 13.66 -10.35 8.94
C ALA A 91 13.62 -11.88 9.07
N GLU A 92 13.11 -12.41 10.18
CA GLU A 92 12.88 -13.85 10.38
C GLU A 92 11.81 -14.36 9.40
N LYS A 93 10.67 -13.69 9.33
CA LYS A 93 9.55 -14.05 8.44
C LYS A 93 9.95 -13.98 6.96
N ALA A 94 10.72 -12.97 6.57
CA ALA A 94 11.27 -12.88 5.22
C ALA A 94 12.16 -14.09 4.88
N ARG A 95 13.04 -14.52 5.80
CA ARG A 95 13.86 -15.74 5.60
C ARG A 95 13.00 -17.00 5.45
N LYS A 96 11.93 -17.10 6.23
CA LYS A 96 10.99 -18.22 6.15
C LYS A 96 10.30 -18.25 4.79
N LEU A 97 9.71 -17.13 4.37
CA LEU A 97 8.97 -17.01 3.09
C LEU A 97 9.88 -17.36 1.90
N ILE A 98 11.10 -16.81 1.85
CA ILE A 98 12.03 -17.05 0.74
C ILE A 98 12.64 -18.46 0.81
N GLY A 99 13.13 -18.87 1.97
CA GLY A 99 13.95 -20.10 2.10
C GLY A 99 13.13 -21.36 2.28
N LYS A 100 12.10 -21.33 3.15
CA LYS A 100 11.29 -22.51 3.46
C LYS A 100 10.08 -22.64 2.55
N ASP A 101 9.32 -21.53 2.43
CA ASP A 101 8.05 -21.54 1.69
C ASP A 101 8.28 -21.38 0.18
N GLN A 102 9.45 -20.86 -0.23
CA GLN A 102 9.90 -20.70 -1.61
C GLN A 102 8.91 -19.83 -2.43
N VAL A 103 8.52 -18.70 -1.88
CA VAL A 103 7.64 -17.76 -2.56
C VAL A 103 8.37 -17.09 -3.74
N ALA A 104 7.64 -16.84 -4.84
CA ALA A 104 8.17 -16.16 -6.03
C ALA A 104 8.39 -14.66 -5.80
N ALA A 105 7.57 -14.05 -4.96
CA ALA A 105 7.70 -12.66 -4.51
C ALA A 105 7.05 -12.49 -3.14
N VAL A 106 7.38 -11.39 -2.46
CA VAL A 106 6.73 -10.93 -1.22
C VAL A 106 6.14 -9.55 -1.48
N GLN A 107 4.88 -9.36 -1.10
CA GLN A 107 4.27 -8.04 -0.91
C GLN A 107 4.44 -7.67 0.54
N GLY A 108 4.89 -6.46 0.87
CA GLY A 108 4.94 -6.15 2.28
C GLY A 108 5.96 -5.16 2.76
N CYS A 109 6.10 -5.16 4.06
CA CYS A 109 6.69 -4.13 4.90
C CYS A 109 5.88 -2.82 4.81
N TYR A 110 5.96 -2.04 5.87
CA TYR A 110 5.33 -0.73 5.93
C TYR A 110 6.33 0.35 6.30
N THR A 111 6.99 0.21 7.47
CA THR A 111 7.96 1.19 7.90
C THR A 111 9.29 1.04 7.16
N SER A 112 10.02 2.15 6.99
CA SER A 112 11.40 2.10 6.49
C SER A 112 12.31 1.24 7.39
N ALA A 113 12.00 1.16 8.68
CA ALA A 113 12.74 0.29 9.60
C ALA A 113 12.52 -1.19 9.30
N SER A 114 11.28 -1.64 9.06
CA SER A 114 11.02 -3.04 8.65
C SER A 114 11.65 -3.35 7.29
N ARG A 115 11.52 -2.44 6.29
CA ARG A 115 12.18 -2.61 4.99
C ARG A 115 13.69 -2.75 5.12
N LYS A 116 14.35 -1.88 5.91
CA LYS A 116 15.79 -1.94 6.15
C LYS A 116 16.23 -3.23 6.87
N ALA A 117 15.40 -3.78 7.73
CA ALA A 117 15.67 -5.06 8.38
C ALA A 117 15.60 -6.24 7.41
N VAL A 118 14.69 -6.22 6.43
CA VAL A 118 14.56 -7.31 5.45
C VAL A 118 15.45 -7.15 4.23
N LEU A 119 15.89 -5.93 3.88
CA LEU A 119 16.73 -5.65 2.71
C LEU A 119 17.91 -6.65 2.57
N PRO A 120 18.78 -6.83 3.58
CA PRO A 120 19.91 -7.75 3.46
C PRO A 120 19.47 -9.22 3.30
N VAL A 121 18.27 -9.58 3.76
CA VAL A 121 17.71 -10.92 3.58
C VAL A 121 17.33 -11.13 2.11
N PHE A 122 16.61 -10.17 1.51
CA PHE A 122 16.20 -10.24 0.10
C PHE A 122 17.39 -10.26 -0.83
N GLU A 123 18.39 -9.41 -0.62
CA GLU A 123 19.60 -9.39 -1.44
C GLU A 123 20.41 -10.67 -1.33
N LYS A 124 20.67 -11.14 -0.09
CA LYS A 124 21.47 -12.36 0.14
C LYS A 124 20.79 -13.61 -0.39
N MET A 125 19.48 -13.72 -0.22
CA MET A 125 18.70 -14.90 -0.62
C MET A 125 18.12 -14.77 -2.03
N LYS A 126 18.35 -13.62 -2.73
CA LYS A 126 17.85 -13.31 -4.08
C LYS A 126 16.32 -13.40 -4.17
N GLY A 127 15.61 -12.98 -3.12
CA GLY A 127 14.17 -12.83 -3.10
C GLY A 127 13.73 -11.56 -3.83
N LEU A 128 12.44 -11.36 -3.98
CA LEU A 128 11.85 -10.15 -4.56
C LEU A 128 10.79 -9.59 -3.62
N LEU A 129 10.93 -8.32 -3.24
CA LEU A 129 9.98 -7.57 -2.43
C LEU A 129 9.28 -6.51 -3.28
N TYR A 130 7.95 -6.43 -3.21
CA TYR A 130 7.17 -5.27 -3.61
C TYR A 130 6.81 -4.49 -2.35
N TYR A 131 7.30 -3.26 -2.26
CA TYR A 131 7.18 -2.41 -1.07
C TYR A 131 6.12 -1.32 -1.31
N PRO A 132 4.94 -1.38 -0.63
CA PRO A 132 3.78 -0.56 -0.98
C PRO A 132 3.68 0.75 -0.19
N THR A 133 4.71 1.18 0.54
CA THR A 133 4.63 2.34 1.42
C THR A 133 5.55 3.47 0.97
N TYR A 134 5.04 4.69 1.03
CA TYR A 134 5.85 5.89 0.82
C TYR A 134 7.06 5.92 1.76
N TYR A 135 8.18 6.48 1.29
CA TYR A 135 9.40 6.46 2.07
C TYR A 135 10.37 7.61 1.71
N GLU A 136 11.43 7.73 2.48
CA GLU A 136 12.42 8.81 2.42
C GLU A 136 13.37 8.79 1.20
N GLY A 137 13.27 7.81 0.31
CA GLY A 137 14.29 7.61 -0.71
C GLY A 137 15.62 7.11 -0.14
N LEU A 138 16.74 7.54 -0.71
CA LEU A 138 18.12 7.21 -0.33
C LEU A 138 18.43 5.70 -0.34
N GLU A 139 17.74 4.97 -1.20
CA GLU A 139 17.89 3.53 -1.36
C GLU A 139 17.47 3.08 -2.76
N VAL A 140 18.25 2.18 -3.35
CA VAL A 140 17.89 1.38 -4.52
C VAL A 140 18.42 -0.03 -4.28
N SER A 141 17.57 -1.04 -4.42
CA SER A 141 17.97 -2.44 -4.32
C SER A 141 17.55 -3.22 -5.57
N PRO A 142 18.38 -4.14 -6.07
CA PRO A 142 18.00 -5.00 -7.19
C PRO A 142 16.90 -6.01 -6.83
N ASN A 143 16.54 -6.09 -5.55
CA ASN A 143 15.59 -7.05 -5.00
C ASN A 143 14.33 -6.41 -4.40
N ILE A 144 14.17 -5.09 -4.58
CA ILE A 144 12.98 -4.36 -4.10
C ILE A 144 12.38 -3.54 -5.23
N MET A 145 11.07 -3.70 -5.43
CA MET A 145 10.23 -2.88 -6.29
C MET A 145 9.45 -1.91 -5.40
N TYR A 146 9.65 -0.61 -5.59
CA TYR A 146 9.05 0.43 -4.75
C TYR A 146 7.76 0.93 -5.44
N THR A 147 6.61 0.55 -4.89
CA THR A 147 5.30 0.83 -5.53
C THR A 147 4.57 2.05 -5.00
N ALA A 148 5.13 2.71 -3.97
CA ALA A 148 4.64 3.98 -3.45
C ALA A 148 5.62 5.13 -3.73
N GLN A 149 5.28 6.33 -3.25
CA GLN A 149 6.08 7.54 -3.43
C GLN A 149 7.41 7.48 -2.66
N GLU A 150 8.46 8.03 -3.27
CA GLU A 150 9.69 8.38 -2.56
C GLU A 150 9.73 9.89 -2.26
N ALA A 151 10.85 10.40 -1.73
CA ALA A 151 10.93 11.77 -1.20
C ALA A 151 10.62 12.88 -2.20
N THR A 152 11.03 12.73 -3.49
CA THR A 152 10.76 13.77 -4.51
C THR A 152 9.28 13.88 -4.85
N GLN A 153 8.58 12.77 -4.77
CA GLN A 153 7.15 12.66 -5.05
C GLN A 153 6.26 12.92 -3.82
N SER A 154 6.86 12.98 -2.64
CA SER A 154 6.15 13.17 -1.36
C SER A 154 6.65 14.38 -0.59
N SER A 155 7.64 14.23 0.29
CA SER A 155 8.03 15.27 1.24
C SER A 155 8.61 16.53 0.59
N ILE A 156 9.37 16.40 -0.51
CA ILE A 156 9.91 17.54 -1.25
C ILE A 156 8.77 18.25 -1.99
N ALA A 157 7.94 17.50 -2.73
CA ALA A 157 6.76 18.05 -3.41
C ALA A 157 5.79 18.74 -2.42
N ALA A 158 5.57 18.15 -1.24
CA ALA A 158 4.76 18.77 -0.19
C ALA A 158 5.37 20.06 0.31
N THR A 159 6.70 20.10 0.53
CA THR A 159 7.39 21.29 1.01
C THR A 159 7.33 22.42 -0.02
N ASP A 160 7.55 22.11 -1.29
CA ASP A 160 7.47 23.08 -2.39
C ASP A 160 6.05 23.67 -2.48
N TRP A 161 5.02 22.80 -2.53
CA TRP A 161 3.62 23.24 -2.58
C TRP A 161 3.19 24.06 -1.37
N LEU A 162 3.58 23.64 -0.15
CA LEU A 162 3.25 24.34 1.09
C LEU A 162 3.90 25.71 1.16
N PHE A 163 5.16 25.82 0.75
CA PHE A 163 5.88 27.08 0.71
C PHE A 163 5.18 28.09 -0.21
N GLU A 164 4.77 27.67 -1.39
CA GLU A 164 4.12 28.53 -2.38
C GLU A 164 2.68 28.92 -1.98
N ASN A 165 1.95 28.03 -1.30
CA ASN A 165 0.51 28.17 -1.11
C ASN A 165 0.08 28.46 0.34
N ARG A 166 0.95 28.22 1.33
CA ARG A 166 0.59 28.33 2.76
C ARG A 166 1.53 29.19 3.58
N GLY A 167 2.81 29.26 3.22
CA GLY A 167 3.78 30.16 3.84
C GLY A 167 5.15 29.56 4.08
N GLU A 168 6.06 30.39 4.58
CA GLU A 168 7.49 30.16 4.57
C GLU A 168 8.06 29.60 5.89
N THR A 169 7.25 29.49 6.94
CA THR A 169 7.72 29.07 8.28
C THR A 169 7.09 27.77 8.70
N PHE A 170 7.94 26.76 8.97
CA PHE A 170 7.50 25.41 9.26
C PHE A 170 7.90 25.00 10.68
N TYR A 171 7.04 24.23 11.35
CA TYR A 171 7.36 23.40 12.51
C TYR A 171 7.09 21.94 12.14
N MET A 172 8.02 21.04 12.43
CA MET A 172 7.93 19.66 11.95
C MET A 172 7.84 18.68 13.13
N VAL A 173 6.92 17.72 13.06
CA VAL A 173 6.71 16.72 14.10
C VAL A 173 6.77 15.33 13.50
N GLY A 174 7.49 14.40 14.11
CA GLY A 174 7.62 13.05 13.60
C GLY A 174 7.77 11.97 14.65
N SER A 175 7.51 10.75 14.27
CA SER A 175 7.90 9.57 15.05
C SER A 175 9.41 9.41 15.05
N ASP A 176 9.99 8.85 16.13
CA ASP A 176 11.43 8.76 16.30
C ASP A 176 12.02 7.48 15.69
N TYR A 177 12.11 7.46 14.35
CA TYR A 177 12.82 6.41 13.61
C TYR A 177 13.29 6.96 12.24
N ILE A 178 13.88 6.13 11.40
CA ILE A 178 14.61 6.58 10.21
C ILE A 178 13.75 7.38 9.23
N TRP A 179 12.50 6.96 8.93
CA TRP A 179 11.67 7.64 7.92
C TRP A 179 11.35 9.09 8.32
N PRO A 180 10.75 9.39 9.50
CA PRO A 180 10.41 10.79 9.84
C PRO A 180 11.65 11.66 9.99
N ARG A 181 12.74 11.13 10.57
CA ARG A 181 13.98 11.89 10.72
C ARG A 181 14.59 12.28 9.38
N THR A 182 14.64 11.36 8.43
CA THR A 182 15.20 11.63 7.10
C THR A 182 14.24 12.49 6.27
N THR A 183 12.95 12.24 6.32
CA THR A 183 11.90 13.03 5.65
C THR A 183 11.92 14.48 6.11
N ILE A 184 11.94 14.74 7.42
CA ILE A 184 12.02 16.09 7.98
C ILE A 184 13.34 16.78 7.61
N LYS A 185 14.45 16.04 7.59
CA LYS A 185 15.73 16.57 7.10
C LYS A 185 15.65 17.01 5.64
N LEU A 186 15.10 16.19 4.76
CA LEU A 186 14.93 16.51 3.34
C LEU A 186 13.96 17.69 3.14
N SER A 187 12.84 17.71 3.86
CA SER A 187 11.91 18.85 3.87
C SER A 187 12.58 20.14 4.36
N THR A 188 13.43 20.07 5.40
CA THR A 188 14.19 21.24 5.90
C THR A 188 15.19 21.76 4.84
N MET A 189 15.83 20.84 4.10
CA MET A 189 16.75 21.21 3.01
C MET A 189 15.98 21.84 1.85
N ALA A 190 14.85 21.26 1.43
CA ALA A 190 13.97 21.81 0.40
C ALA A 190 13.44 23.21 0.81
N LEU A 191 12.95 23.35 2.04
CA LEU A 191 12.48 24.61 2.58
C LEU A 191 13.57 25.70 2.57
N LYS A 192 14.80 25.34 2.95
CA LYS A 192 15.95 26.24 2.90
C LYS A 192 16.29 26.69 1.48
N ARG A 193 16.25 25.76 0.51
CA ARG A 193 16.46 26.06 -0.93
C ARG A 193 15.47 27.12 -1.43
N LEU A 194 14.23 27.09 -0.94
CA LEU A 194 13.17 28.03 -1.28
C LEU A 194 13.28 29.38 -0.53
N GLY A 195 14.17 29.49 0.45
CA GLY A 195 14.31 30.68 1.30
C GLY A 195 13.44 30.65 2.57
N GLY A 196 12.73 29.57 2.83
CA GLY A 196 11.89 29.40 4.01
C GLY A 196 12.68 29.03 5.27
N LYS A 197 11.97 28.95 6.39
CA LYS A 197 12.57 28.77 7.71
C LYS A 197 11.90 27.67 8.52
N SER A 198 12.67 26.69 8.99
CA SER A 198 12.23 25.78 10.06
C SER A 198 12.32 26.49 11.41
N LEU A 199 11.19 26.55 12.13
CA LEU A 199 11.10 27.12 13.48
C LEU A 199 11.37 26.08 14.57
N GLY A 200 11.47 24.79 14.20
CA GLY A 200 11.82 23.70 15.08
C GLY A 200 11.30 22.35 14.61
N GLU A 201 11.77 21.33 15.30
CA GLU A 201 11.36 19.95 15.08
C GLU A 201 11.18 19.22 16.42
N SER A 202 10.33 18.20 16.42
CA SER A 202 10.11 17.34 17.59
C SER A 202 9.90 15.89 17.14
N PHE A 203 10.59 14.96 17.82
CA PHE A 203 10.48 13.53 17.57
C PHE A 203 10.06 12.80 18.84
N PHE A 204 9.18 11.80 18.67
CA PHE A 204 8.63 11.00 19.77
C PHE A 204 8.61 9.52 19.39
N PRO A 205 8.79 8.59 20.35
CA PRO A 205 8.73 7.16 20.07
C PRO A 205 7.43 6.73 19.38
N LEU A 206 7.45 5.65 18.60
CA LEU A 206 6.23 5.00 18.11
C LEU A 206 5.33 4.61 19.29
N GLY A 207 4.03 4.85 19.16
CA GLY A 207 3.06 4.62 20.22
C GLY A 207 2.95 5.75 21.23
N HIS A 208 3.66 6.88 21.02
CA HIS A 208 3.56 8.08 21.90
C HIS A 208 2.16 8.68 21.87
N ILE A 209 1.67 9.10 23.07
CA ILE A 209 0.30 9.62 23.23
C ILE A 209 0.22 10.99 23.91
N GLU A 210 1.35 11.56 24.36
CA GLU A 210 1.40 12.84 25.12
C GLU A 210 2.06 13.97 24.30
N TRP A 211 1.26 14.82 23.68
CA TRP A 211 1.73 15.80 22.69
C TRP A 211 1.86 17.23 23.19
N SER A 212 1.56 17.49 24.49
CA SER A 212 1.57 18.82 25.07
C SER A 212 2.88 19.61 24.85
N SER A 213 4.04 18.93 24.89
CA SER A 213 5.32 19.60 24.67
C SER A 213 5.49 20.11 23.23
N ALA A 214 5.09 19.33 22.21
CA ALA A 214 5.11 19.76 20.82
C ALA A 214 4.08 20.87 20.57
N ILE A 215 2.87 20.71 21.09
CA ILE A 215 1.77 21.68 20.97
C ILE A 215 2.17 23.04 21.56
N ASN A 216 2.80 23.05 22.74
CA ASN A 216 3.27 24.29 23.36
C ASN A 216 4.35 25.00 22.53
N LYS A 217 5.26 24.25 21.91
CA LYS A 217 6.27 24.80 20.99
C LYS A 217 5.64 25.36 19.71
N ILE A 218 4.66 24.68 19.11
CA ILE A 218 3.91 25.15 17.95
C ILE A 218 3.20 26.48 18.31
N LYS A 219 2.49 26.55 19.45
CA LYS A 219 1.82 27.76 19.90
C LYS A 219 2.78 28.90 20.16
N ALA A 220 3.96 28.62 20.72
CA ALA A 220 4.98 29.64 21.01
C ALA A 220 5.65 30.17 19.73
N THR A 221 5.90 29.30 18.72
CA THR A 221 6.60 29.68 17.49
C THR A 221 5.69 30.20 16.40
N LYS A 222 4.39 29.87 16.44
CA LYS A 222 3.35 30.27 15.46
C LYS A 222 3.78 30.03 14.01
N PRO A 223 4.14 28.80 13.62
CA PRO A 223 4.51 28.49 12.25
C PRO A 223 3.31 28.68 11.31
N LYS A 224 3.56 28.98 10.04
CA LYS A 224 2.50 28.93 9.01
C LYS A 224 2.12 27.50 8.66
N VAL A 225 3.06 26.57 8.80
CA VAL A 225 2.88 25.16 8.48
C VAL A 225 3.35 24.27 9.64
N VAL A 226 2.52 23.30 10.01
CA VAL A 226 2.92 22.14 10.81
C VAL A 226 2.99 20.93 9.87
N LEU A 227 4.22 20.45 9.58
CA LEU A 227 4.42 19.25 8.80
C LEU A 227 4.42 18.02 9.73
N ASN A 228 3.42 17.17 9.57
CA ASN A 228 3.23 15.98 10.39
C ASN A 228 3.81 14.74 9.71
N CYS A 229 4.83 14.13 10.34
CA CYS A 229 5.42 12.84 10.00
C CYS A 229 5.24 11.82 11.15
N VAL A 230 4.19 11.95 11.96
CA VAL A 230 3.82 10.98 12.99
C VAL A 230 3.15 9.77 12.31
N VAL A 231 3.42 8.56 12.80
CA VAL A 231 2.97 7.30 12.16
C VAL A 231 2.11 6.44 13.10
N GLY A 232 1.14 5.77 12.50
CA GLY A 232 0.32 4.75 13.15
C GLY A 232 -0.57 5.31 14.27
N GLY A 233 -0.80 4.52 15.31
CA GLY A 233 -1.71 4.83 16.43
C GLY A 233 -1.40 6.12 17.19
N SER A 234 -0.16 6.62 17.13
CA SER A 234 0.24 7.90 17.71
C SER A 234 -0.54 9.09 17.13
N ASN A 235 -0.98 9.00 15.87
CA ASN A 235 -1.80 10.03 15.23
C ASN A 235 -3.15 10.24 15.90
N VAL A 236 -3.73 9.21 16.52
CA VAL A 236 -5.03 9.31 17.23
C VAL A 236 -4.94 10.36 18.34
N ALA A 237 -3.94 10.23 19.20
CA ALA A 237 -3.73 11.20 20.29
C ALA A 237 -3.21 12.55 19.78
N PHE A 238 -2.35 12.56 18.75
CA PHE A 238 -1.81 13.76 18.15
C PHE A 238 -2.92 14.68 17.62
N PHE A 239 -3.75 14.18 16.71
CA PHE A 239 -4.83 14.95 16.11
C PHE A 239 -5.86 15.42 17.13
N LYS A 240 -6.27 14.54 18.07
CA LYS A 240 -7.19 14.90 19.14
C LYS A 240 -6.65 16.07 19.98
N GLN A 241 -5.37 16.05 20.35
CA GLN A 241 -4.77 17.13 21.15
C GLN A 241 -4.52 18.40 20.33
N MET A 242 -4.13 18.27 19.04
CA MET A 242 -4.00 19.41 18.13
C MET A 242 -5.35 20.14 17.92
N LYS A 243 -6.44 19.38 17.75
CA LYS A 243 -7.81 19.90 17.65
C LYS A 243 -8.25 20.58 18.93
N ALA A 244 -8.09 19.90 20.07
CA ALA A 244 -8.42 20.46 21.40
C ALA A 244 -7.60 21.73 21.73
N ALA A 245 -6.38 21.85 21.20
CA ALA A 245 -5.53 23.01 21.35
C ALA A 245 -5.90 24.17 20.39
N GLY A 246 -6.85 23.96 19.46
CA GLY A 246 -7.28 24.90 18.45
C GLY A 246 -6.31 25.11 17.29
N ILE A 247 -5.29 24.24 17.13
CA ILE A 247 -4.28 24.41 16.07
C ILE A 247 -4.82 24.01 14.71
N ILE A 248 -5.64 22.94 14.64
CA ILE A 248 -6.24 22.51 13.36
C ILE A 248 -7.27 23.52 12.84
N ASP A 249 -7.93 24.24 13.75
CA ASP A 249 -8.95 25.24 13.42
C ASP A 249 -8.35 26.67 13.31
N ASP A 250 -7.06 26.84 13.52
CA ASP A 250 -6.40 28.13 13.40
C ASP A 250 -6.21 28.50 11.91
N PRO A 251 -6.86 29.55 11.40
CA PRO A 251 -6.77 29.94 9.99
C PRO A 251 -5.36 30.37 9.56
N ASP A 252 -4.49 30.68 10.51
CA ASP A 252 -3.12 31.09 10.27
C ASP A 252 -2.13 29.92 10.23
N ILE A 253 -2.56 28.71 10.60
CA ILE A 253 -1.72 27.51 10.66
C ILE A 253 -2.28 26.42 9.78
N THR A 254 -1.50 25.97 8.80
CA THR A 254 -1.83 24.77 8.01
C THR A 254 -1.17 23.53 8.61
N VAL A 255 -1.94 22.52 8.94
CA VAL A 255 -1.42 21.19 9.32
C VAL A 255 -1.48 20.27 8.10
N LEU A 256 -0.33 19.79 7.62
CA LEU A 256 -0.26 18.81 6.54
C LEU A 256 0.44 17.54 7.02
N SER A 257 -0.16 16.38 6.73
CA SER A 257 0.38 15.06 7.06
C SER A 257 0.95 14.34 5.85
N LEU A 258 2.06 13.64 6.05
CA LEU A 258 2.68 12.74 5.07
C LEU A 258 2.45 11.26 5.40
N ALA A 259 1.65 10.95 6.43
CA ALA A 259 1.40 9.59 6.91
C ALA A 259 -0.04 9.40 7.40
N VAL A 260 -0.98 10.15 6.87
CA VAL A 260 -2.41 10.03 7.18
C VAL A 260 -3.21 10.08 5.89
N SER A 261 -3.93 9.00 5.60
CA SER A 261 -4.89 8.89 4.52
C SER A 261 -6.30 8.69 5.09
N GLU A 262 -7.29 8.42 4.24
CA GLU A 262 -8.67 8.15 4.68
C GLU A 262 -8.76 6.97 5.64
N GLU A 263 -7.87 5.98 5.50
CA GLU A 263 -7.85 4.81 6.38
C GLU A 263 -7.46 5.19 7.81
N GLU A 264 -6.40 5.98 7.99
CA GLU A 264 -5.96 6.43 9.31
C GLU A 264 -6.99 7.35 9.96
N VAL A 265 -7.69 8.18 9.17
CA VAL A 265 -8.76 9.07 9.68
C VAL A 265 -9.90 8.30 10.32
N SER A 266 -10.18 7.07 9.87
CA SER A 266 -11.17 6.20 10.51
C SER A 266 -10.82 5.88 11.97
N GLY A 267 -9.53 5.76 12.30
CA GLY A 267 -9.05 5.55 13.67
C GLY A 267 -8.83 6.85 14.46
N ILE A 268 -8.47 7.95 13.80
CA ILE A 268 -8.22 9.27 14.40
C ILE A 268 -9.53 9.92 14.88
N GLY A 269 -10.62 9.67 14.15
CA GLY A 269 -11.88 10.41 14.28
C GLY A 269 -11.95 11.56 13.27
N ARG A 270 -12.99 11.54 12.45
CA ARG A 270 -13.20 12.48 11.34
C ARG A 270 -13.17 13.93 11.80
N GLU A 271 -13.81 14.20 12.94
CA GLU A 271 -13.90 15.51 13.57
C GLU A 271 -12.53 16.07 14.01
N ASN A 272 -11.57 15.18 14.32
CA ASN A 272 -10.24 15.59 14.73
C ASN A 272 -9.33 15.93 13.54
N ALA A 273 -9.57 15.30 12.39
CA ALA A 273 -8.77 15.49 11.18
C ALA A 273 -9.34 16.58 10.23
N ALA A 274 -10.65 16.82 10.28
CA ALA A 274 -11.33 17.75 9.37
C ALA A 274 -10.68 19.14 9.35
N GLY A 275 -10.42 19.65 8.13
CA GLY A 275 -9.73 20.92 7.88
C GLY A 275 -8.20 20.80 7.80
N SER A 276 -7.60 19.68 8.20
CA SER A 276 -6.18 19.45 7.96
C SER A 276 -5.93 18.89 6.57
N LEU A 277 -4.68 19.04 6.10
CA LEU A 277 -4.26 18.57 4.77
C LEU A 277 -3.47 17.25 4.86
N THR A 278 -3.45 16.56 3.75
CA THR A 278 -2.56 15.41 3.52
C THR A 278 -1.97 15.47 2.12
N LEU A 279 -0.76 14.91 1.93
CA LEU A 279 -0.20 14.65 0.60
C LEU A 279 0.01 13.16 0.42
N MET A 280 -0.62 12.60 -0.62
CA MET A 280 -0.57 11.19 -0.99
C MET A 280 -0.51 11.02 -2.51
N GLY A 281 -0.19 9.82 -2.98
CA GLY A 281 -0.28 9.44 -4.39
C GLY A 281 -1.68 9.05 -4.83
N TYR A 282 -2.54 8.69 -3.87
CA TYR A 282 -3.90 8.21 -4.11
C TYR A 282 -4.89 8.78 -3.09
N PHE A 283 -6.12 9.02 -3.54
CA PHE A 283 -7.31 9.26 -2.70
C PHE A 283 -8.47 8.41 -3.19
N GLN A 284 -9.32 7.94 -2.27
CA GLN A 284 -10.51 7.15 -2.60
C GLN A 284 -11.44 7.88 -3.59
N SER A 285 -11.45 9.20 -3.54
CA SER A 285 -12.28 10.07 -4.38
C SER A 285 -11.82 10.20 -5.84
N LEU A 286 -10.71 9.60 -6.25
CA LEU A 286 -10.22 9.67 -7.63
C LEU A 286 -11.22 9.07 -8.62
N ASP A 287 -11.54 9.85 -9.67
CA ASP A 287 -12.53 9.49 -10.67
C ASP A 287 -11.91 8.80 -11.90
N ASN A 288 -11.53 7.52 -11.73
CA ASN A 288 -11.11 6.67 -12.83
C ASN A 288 -11.69 5.25 -12.70
N ALA A 289 -11.74 4.50 -13.81
CA ALA A 289 -12.38 3.19 -13.86
C ALA A 289 -11.69 2.15 -12.95
N ALA A 290 -10.35 2.18 -12.87
CA ALA A 290 -9.59 1.25 -12.03
C ALA A 290 -9.86 1.50 -10.55
N ASN A 291 -9.94 2.77 -10.12
CA ASN A 291 -10.29 3.12 -8.76
C ASN A 291 -11.73 2.72 -8.40
N LYS A 292 -12.69 2.99 -9.27
CA LYS A 292 -14.08 2.57 -9.05
C LYS A 292 -14.20 1.06 -8.86
N LYS A 293 -13.48 0.28 -9.66
CA LYS A 293 -13.41 -1.18 -9.51
C LYS A 293 -12.80 -1.58 -8.18
N PHE A 294 -11.64 -1.01 -7.83
CA PHE A 294 -10.93 -1.29 -6.58
C PHE A 294 -11.79 -0.96 -5.36
N VAL A 295 -12.31 0.26 -5.26
CA VAL A 295 -13.16 0.71 -4.13
C VAL A 295 -14.43 -0.15 -4.00
N SER A 296 -15.11 -0.41 -5.12
CA SER A 296 -16.34 -1.24 -5.08
C SER A 296 -16.04 -2.69 -4.67
N GLY A 297 -14.97 -3.29 -5.19
CA GLY A 297 -14.53 -4.64 -4.84
C GLY A 297 -14.12 -4.75 -3.37
N PHE A 298 -13.34 -3.78 -2.88
CA PHE A 298 -12.89 -3.71 -1.49
C PHE A 298 -14.08 -3.60 -0.53
N LYS A 299 -15.01 -2.68 -0.78
CA LYS A 299 -16.21 -2.49 0.05
C LYS A 299 -17.17 -3.69 -0.01
N ALA A 300 -17.33 -4.30 -1.17
CA ALA A 300 -18.19 -5.48 -1.32
C ALA A 300 -17.67 -6.66 -0.48
N LYS A 301 -16.35 -6.80 -0.37
CA LYS A 301 -15.74 -7.92 0.34
C LYS A 301 -15.56 -7.65 1.84
N TYR A 302 -15.09 -6.46 2.21
CA TYR A 302 -14.65 -6.16 3.57
C TYR A 302 -15.63 -5.28 4.37
N GLY A 303 -16.68 -4.75 3.72
CA GLY A 303 -17.74 -3.95 4.34
C GLY A 303 -17.91 -2.58 3.71
N GLN A 304 -19.16 -2.12 3.63
CA GLN A 304 -19.50 -0.86 2.97
C GLN A 304 -18.94 0.39 3.67
N ASP A 305 -18.69 0.28 4.98
CA ASP A 305 -18.12 1.36 5.80
C ASP A 305 -16.59 1.44 5.71
N ARG A 306 -15.95 0.45 5.08
CA ARG A 306 -14.49 0.45 4.87
C ARG A 306 -14.10 1.51 3.85
N VAL A 307 -12.97 2.12 4.09
CA VAL A 307 -12.36 3.11 3.17
C VAL A 307 -11.07 2.54 2.57
N THR A 308 -10.66 3.09 1.43
CA THR A 308 -9.37 2.80 0.81
C THR A 308 -8.45 4.00 0.98
N GLY A 309 -7.15 3.74 1.10
CA GLY A 309 -6.12 4.76 1.25
C GLY A 309 -4.91 4.48 0.36
N ASP A 310 -3.90 5.34 0.43
CA ASP A 310 -2.75 5.30 -0.48
C ASP A 310 -1.99 3.98 -0.45
N THR A 311 -1.61 3.50 0.74
CA THR A 311 -0.85 2.24 0.87
C THR A 311 -1.66 1.01 0.45
N LEU A 312 -2.98 1.04 0.62
CA LEU A 312 -3.88 -0.01 0.14
C LEU A 312 -3.87 -0.08 -1.39
N ALA A 313 -3.99 1.09 -2.05
CA ALA A 313 -3.93 1.19 -3.50
C ALA A 313 -2.57 0.74 -4.04
N CYS A 314 -1.48 1.12 -3.37
CA CYS A 314 -0.12 0.71 -3.73
C CYS A 314 0.11 -0.80 -3.57
N GLY A 315 -0.41 -1.42 -2.50
CA GLY A 315 -0.35 -2.87 -2.29
C GLY A 315 -1.15 -3.64 -3.35
N TYR A 316 -2.40 -3.23 -3.58
CA TYR A 316 -3.23 -3.79 -4.65
C TYR A 316 -2.55 -3.69 -6.03
N THR A 317 -2.04 -2.51 -6.39
CA THR A 317 -1.31 -2.26 -7.63
C THR A 317 -0.02 -3.09 -7.70
N GLY A 318 0.69 -3.28 -6.59
CA GLY A 318 1.92 -4.08 -6.50
C GLY A 318 1.72 -5.54 -6.89
N VAL A 319 0.61 -6.17 -6.46
CA VAL A 319 0.27 -7.54 -6.86
C VAL A 319 0.00 -7.64 -8.36
N TYR A 320 -0.72 -6.68 -8.94
CA TYR A 320 -0.97 -6.64 -10.39
C TYR A 320 0.31 -6.36 -11.19
N LEU A 321 1.19 -5.49 -10.71
CA LEU A 321 2.49 -5.22 -11.35
C LEU A 321 3.36 -6.48 -11.38
N TRP A 322 3.40 -7.24 -10.28
CA TRP A 322 4.10 -8.53 -10.26
C TRP A 322 3.51 -9.49 -11.29
N LYS A 323 2.18 -9.62 -11.37
CA LYS A 323 1.51 -10.43 -12.39
C LYS A 323 1.93 -10.03 -13.80
N LEU A 324 1.81 -8.74 -14.13
CA LEU A 324 2.15 -8.22 -15.45
C LEU A 324 3.63 -8.44 -15.80
N ALA A 325 4.53 -8.28 -14.83
CA ALA A 325 5.95 -8.54 -15.01
C ALA A 325 6.24 -10.04 -15.27
N CYS A 326 5.58 -10.96 -14.53
CA CYS A 326 5.70 -12.40 -14.77
C CYS A 326 5.18 -12.81 -16.14
N GLU A 327 4.07 -12.23 -16.59
CA GLU A 327 3.50 -12.49 -17.91
C GLU A 327 4.40 -11.95 -19.03
N LYS A 328 4.93 -10.73 -18.89
CA LYS A 328 5.88 -10.12 -19.85
C LYS A 328 7.18 -10.90 -19.91
N ALA A 329 7.68 -11.41 -18.78
CA ALA A 329 8.90 -12.21 -18.70
C ALA A 329 8.72 -13.65 -19.15
N ASP A 330 7.49 -14.15 -19.23
CA ASP A 330 7.15 -15.58 -19.33
C ASP A 330 7.88 -16.43 -18.26
N SER A 331 8.07 -15.87 -17.04
CA SER A 331 8.89 -16.46 -15.97
C SER A 331 8.39 -16.00 -14.59
N PHE A 332 8.69 -16.82 -13.57
CA PHE A 332 8.56 -16.44 -12.14
C PHE A 332 9.94 -16.19 -11.50
N ALA A 333 11.02 -16.37 -12.23
CA ALA A 333 12.36 -16.15 -11.69
C ALA A 333 12.61 -14.66 -11.44
N VAL A 334 13.10 -14.32 -10.26
CA VAL A 334 13.28 -12.94 -9.78
C VAL A 334 14.01 -12.07 -10.81
N LYS A 335 15.13 -12.57 -11.38
CA LYS A 335 15.91 -11.82 -12.36
C LYS A 335 15.10 -11.42 -13.59
N ASP A 336 14.28 -12.34 -14.10
CA ASP A 336 13.49 -12.13 -15.31
C ASP A 336 12.33 -11.16 -15.04
N VAL A 337 11.66 -11.33 -13.88
CA VAL A 337 10.57 -10.46 -13.44
C VAL A 337 11.05 -9.03 -13.23
N VAL A 338 12.20 -8.84 -12.57
CA VAL A 338 12.81 -7.51 -12.39
C VAL A 338 13.16 -6.87 -13.73
N ALA A 339 13.79 -7.62 -14.64
CA ALA A 339 14.11 -7.09 -15.96
C ALA A 339 12.86 -6.70 -16.76
N ALA A 340 11.80 -7.50 -16.68
CA ALA A 340 10.53 -7.22 -17.35
C ALA A 340 9.77 -6.04 -16.73
N SER A 341 10.06 -5.67 -15.47
CA SER A 341 9.42 -4.54 -14.79
C SER A 341 9.89 -3.18 -15.30
N SER A 342 11.06 -3.11 -16.00
CA SER A 342 11.56 -1.86 -16.57
C SER A 342 10.52 -1.22 -17.50
N GLU A 343 10.16 0.04 -17.20
CA GLU A 343 9.14 0.85 -17.89
C GLU A 343 7.75 0.18 -18.00
N LEU A 344 7.47 -0.82 -17.16
CA LEU A 344 6.19 -1.53 -17.15
C LEU A 344 5.07 -0.60 -16.68
N PRO A 345 4.07 -0.29 -17.54
CA PRO A 345 2.97 0.59 -17.18
C PRO A 345 1.83 -0.21 -16.56
N ILE A 346 1.02 0.49 -15.76
CA ILE A 346 -0.28 0.01 -15.29
C ILE A 346 -1.26 1.19 -15.17
N ALA A 347 -2.53 0.94 -15.49
CA ALA A 347 -3.65 1.80 -15.12
C ALA A 347 -4.19 1.30 -13.77
N GLY A 348 -3.64 1.84 -12.69
CA GLY A 348 -4.00 1.50 -11.31
C GLY A 348 -5.09 2.41 -10.73
N PRO A 349 -5.51 2.15 -9.48
CA PRO A 349 -6.43 3.03 -8.76
C PRO A 349 -5.94 4.48 -8.66
N GLU A 350 -4.63 4.66 -8.51
CA GLU A 350 -3.95 5.96 -8.48
C GLU A 350 -3.83 6.65 -9.84
N GLY A 351 -4.26 6.00 -10.93
CA GLY A 351 -4.13 6.47 -12.30
C GLY A 351 -3.07 5.69 -13.08
N ASN A 352 -2.60 6.29 -14.19
CA ASN A 352 -1.58 5.68 -15.03
C ASN A 352 -0.20 5.90 -14.41
N VAL A 353 0.45 4.82 -14.01
CA VAL A 353 1.80 4.84 -13.44
C VAL A 353 2.69 3.83 -14.18
N LYS A 354 4.00 3.96 -14.07
CA LYS A 354 4.97 3.01 -14.64
C LYS A 354 6.21 2.92 -13.78
N PHE A 355 6.90 1.79 -13.82
CA PHE A 355 8.23 1.69 -13.23
C PHE A 355 9.24 2.55 -14.00
N HIS A 356 10.12 3.17 -13.24
CA HIS A 356 11.33 3.80 -13.82
C HIS A 356 12.21 2.71 -14.44
N LYS A 357 12.94 3.08 -15.50
CA LYS A 357 13.74 2.12 -16.27
C LYS A 357 14.88 1.47 -15.48
N ASP A 358 15.48 2.18 -14.49
CA ASP A 358 16.73 1.77 -13.85
C ASP A 358 16.67 1.63 -12.31
N ASN A 359 15.72 2.29 -11.62
CA ASN A 359 15.79 2.41 -10.15
C ASN A 359 14.68 1.69 -9.40
N HIS A 360 13.83 0.90 -10.09
CA HIS A 360 12.76 0.08 -9.53
C HIS A 360 11.64 0.84 -8.79
N HIS A 361 11.54 2.16 -8.97
CA HIS A 361 10.47 2.98 -8.39
C HIS A 361 9.39 3.27 -9.43
N LEU A 362 8.16 3.47 -8.94
CA LEU A 362 7.09 3.97 -9.80
C LEU A 362 7.20 5.49 -9.98
N TRP A 363 6.92 5.94 -11.19
CA TRP A 363 6.49 7.32 -11.41
C TRP A 363 5.17 7.52 -10.69
N LYS A 364 5.01 8.59 -9.90
CA LYS A 364 3.83 8.83 -9.07
C LYS A 364 3.36 10.28 -9.16
N TYR A 365 2.11 10.49 -8.87
CA TYR A 365 1.54 11.82 -8.65
C TYR A 365 1.78 12.28 -7.21
N ALA A 366 1.92 13.59 -7.00
CA ALA A 366 1.80 14.24 -5.71
C ALA A 366 0.43 14.93 -5.65
N ARG A 367 -0.44 14.49 -4.74
CA ARG A 367 -1.78 15.04 -4.58
C ARG A 367 -1.93 15.62 -3.18
N VAL A 368 -2.39 16.87 -3.10
CA VAL A 368 -2.76 17.47 -1.83
C VAL A 368 -4.26 17.44 -1.70
N GLY A 369 -4.73 17.00 -0.55
CA GLY A 369 -6.14 16.96 -0.23
C GLY A 369 -6.44 17.49 1.16
N GLU A 370 -7.66 17.96 1.36
CA GLU A 370 -8.21 18.42 2.62
C GLU A 370 -9.19 17.39 3.17
N PHE A 371 -9.04 17.00 4.43
CA PHE A 371 -10.01 16.12 5.08
C PHE A 371 -11.32 16.85 5.36
N LEU A 372 -12.39 16.28 4.83
CA LEU A 372 -13.76 16.75 5.02
C LEU A 372 -14.35 16.21 6.35
N PRO A 373 -15.45 16.82 6.85
CA PRO A 373 -16.12 16.35 8.07
C PRO A 373 -16.64 14.92 8.01
N ASP A 374 -16.85 14.36 6.84
CA ASP A 374 -17.25 12.96 6.64
C ASP A 374 -16.05 11.99 6.57
N GLY A 375 -14.82 12.51 6.65
CA GLY A 375 -13.57 11.77 6.62
C GLY A 375 -13.07 11.43 5.21
N GLN A 376 -13.77 11.90 4.17
CA GLN A 376 -13.28 11.83 2.80
C GLN A 376 -12.30 12.97 2.50
N VAL A 377 -11.60 12.86 1.39
CA VAL A 377 -10.62 13.86 0.97
C VAL A 377 -11.15 14.64 -0.23
N ASN A 378 -11.16 15.95 -0.07
CA ASN A 378 -11.31 16.89 -1.18
C ASN A 378 -9.93 17.18 -1.77
N MET A 379 -9.63 16.66 -2.95
CA MET A 379 -8.37 16.90 -3.64
C MET A 379 -8.31 18.35 -4.13
N ILE A 380 -7.31 19.11 -3.65
CA ILE A 380 -7.12 20.53 -3.98
C ILE A 380 -5.95 20.79 -4.91
N TYR A 381 -5.08 19.80 -5.12
CA TYR A 381 -3.95 19.87 -6.03
C TYR A 381 -3.58 18.46 -6.53
N GLU A 382 -3.18 18.39 -7.78
CA GLU A 382 -2.56 17.22 -8.41
C GLU A 382 -1.40 17.69 -9.28
N SER A 383 -0.23 17.08 -9.13
CA SER A 383 0.93 17.34 -9.97
C SER A 383 0.82 16.61 -11.33
N GLU A 384 1.69 16.97 -12.29
CA GLU A 384 2.06 16.04 -13.35
C GLU A 384 2.68 14.76 -12.75
N LEU A 385 2.83 13.73 -13.58
CA LEU A 385 3.48 12.48 -13.18
C LEU A 385 4.96 12.73 -12.90
N ILE A 386 5.40 12.58 -11.66
CA ILE A 386 6.76 12.89 -11.20
C ILE A 386 7.68 11.67 -11.41
N GLU A 387 8.79 11.89 -12.08
CA GLU A 387 9.86 10.90 -12.19
C GLU A 387 10.54 10.68 -10.83
N PRO A 388 10.71 9.41 -10.39
CA PRO A 388 11.36 9.16 -9.12
C PRO A 388 12.87 9.42 -9.17
N ASP A 389 13.36 10.23 -8.25
CA ASP A 389 14.79 10.39 -7.96
C ASP A 389 15.08 9.98 -6.51
N PRO A 390 15.42 8.70 -6.23
CA PRO A 390 15.69 8.26 -4.86
C PRO A 390 16.90 8.91 -4.22
N PHE A 391 17.74 9.63 -4.97
CA PHE A 391 18.90 10.36 -4.43
C PHE A 391 18.86 11.86 -4.81
N PRO A 392 17.81 12.59 -4.40
CA PRO A 392 17.59 13.94 -4.88
C PRO A 392 18.70 14.92 -4.44
N LYS A 393 19.10 15.76 -5.36
CA LYS A 393 19.93 16.93 -5.03
C LYS A 393 19.02 18.03 -4.52
N VAL A 394 18.83 18.09 -3.22
CA VAL A 394 17.93 19.06 -2.57
C VAL A 394 18.63 20.39 -2.26
N VAL A 395 19.89 20.53 -2.63
CA VAL A 395 20.72 21.73 -2.39
C VAL A 395 20.99 22.46 -3.70
#